data_cfed6030df19b8a219240f4ca4fc2d45
#
_entry.id   cfed6030df19b8a219240f4ca4fc2d45
#
_cell.length_a   1.000
_cell.length_b   1.000
_cell.length_c   1.000
_cell.angle_alpha   90.00
_cell.angle_beta   90.00
_cell.angle_gamma   90.00
#
_symmetry.space_group_name_H-M   'P 1'
#
loop_
_entity.id
_entity.type
_entity.pdbx_description
1 polymer ?
#
loop_
_entity_poly.entity_id
_entity_poly.type
_entity_poly.pdbx_seq_one_letter_code
_entity_poly.pdbx_strand_id
1 'polypeptide(L)'
;MNFLLTLAYDGTNYCGFQVQPNGRSVAAVFQDALEAVLGTRPDIKGCSRTDAGVHALGFRLNFHAGTRIPPEKLPLALNQHLPPDIRVLAARVVPEDFHARYAAHTKTYLYRIHNHPIDSPFDAAYYTRMPKHLDEVRMQAAAQQFVGTHDFLALCAAGSSAAAHGDTVRTITDCHVTRRGDEIDIEVTADGYLYNMVRILAGTLCEVGAGRMQPEQIPGILAGCDRSQAGPTLPAKGLFLKCVEYPDMKENHS
;
A
#
# COMPACT_ATOMS: atom_id res chain seq x y z
N MET A 1 21.07 -18.38 -2.68
CA MET A 1 20.68 -17.26 -3.55
C MET A 1 19.50 -16.54 -2.92
N ASN A 2 19.54 -15.22 -2.92
CA ASN A 2 18.44 -14.36 -2.47
C ASN A 2 17.60 -13.94 -3.69
N PHE A 3 16.30 -14.26 -3.67
CA PHE A 3 15.36 -13.97 -4.75
C PHE A 3 14.45 -12.82 -4.35
N LEU A 4 14.35 -11.79 -5.19
CA LEU A 4 13.35 -10.72 -5.07
C LEU A 4 12.21 -10.99 -6.05
N LEU A 5 10.99 -11.02 -5.54
CA LEU A 5 9.78 -11.23 -6.33
C LEU A 5 8.88 -10.00 -6.31
N THR A 6 8.18 -9.81 -7.41
CA THR A 6 7.07 -8.85 -7.54
C THR A 6 5.76 -9.61 -7.53
N LEU A 7 4.84 -9.22 -6.63
CA LEU A 7 3.52 -9.82 -6.50
C LEU A 7 2.42 -8.78 -6.74
N ALA A 8 1.31 -9.24 -7.31
CA ALA A 8 0.03 -8.56 -7.21
C ALA A 8 -0.95 -9.44 -6.42
N TYR A 9 -1.81 -8.82 -5.61
CA TYR A 9 -2.87 -9.56 -4.92
C TYR A 9 -4.10 -8.72 -4.64
N ASP A 10 -5.25 -9.38 -4.70
CA ASP A 10 -6.50 -8.91 -4.17
C ASP A 10 -6.58 -9.27 -2.67
N GLY A 11 -6.56 -8.25 -1.81
CA GLY A 11 -6.55 -8.41 -0.36
C GLY A 11 -7.91 -8.73 0.26
N THR A 12 -9.00 -8.75 -0.51
CA THR A 12 -10.38 -8.86 -0.02
C THR A 12 -10.58 -10.02 0.95
N ASN A 13 -9.99 -11.19 0.63
CA ASN A 13 -10.17 -12.41 1.39
C ASN A 13 -9.04 -12.68 2.40
N TYR A 14 -8.20 -11.68 2.69
CA TYR A 14 -7.02 -11.85 3.53
C TYR A 14 -7.03 -10.92 4.74
N CYS A 15 -6.54 -11.43 5.87
CA CYS A 15 -6.33 -10.64 7.09
C CYS A 15 -5.09 -9.71 7.00
N GLY A 16 -4.60 -9.44 5.80
CA GLY A 16 -3.41 -8.67 5.49
C GLY A 16 -2.25 -9.53 5.01
N PHE A 17 -1.07 -8.91 4.84
CA PHE A 17 0.10 -9.62 4.35
C PHE A 17 0.69 -10.56 5.40
N GLN A 18 0.93 -10.08 6.61
CA GLN A 18 1.68 -10.79 7.65
C GLN A 18 0.91 -11.98 8.22
N VAL A 19 1.61 -13.10 8.48
CA VAL A 19 1.01 -14.27 9.15
C VAL A 19 0.48 -13.86 10.52
N GLN A 20 -0.78 -14.23 10.79
CA GLN A 20 -1.49 -13.95 12.04
C GLN A 20 -2.27 -15.21 12.48
N PRO A 21 -2.46 -15.44 13.79
CA PRO A 21 -3.20 -16.59 14.28
C PRO A 21 -4.67 -16.62 13.85
N ASN A 22 -5.25 -15.46 13.58
CA ASN A 22 -6.69 -15.24 13.48
C ASN A 22 -7.24 -15.24 12.03
N GLY A 23 -6.45 -15.63 11.03
CA GLY A 23 -6.96 -15.61 9.66
C GLY A 23 -5.94 -15.97 8.59
N ARG A 24 -6.45 -16.13 7.38
CA ARG A 24 -5.65 -16.44 6.19
C ARG A 24 -4.91 -15.17 5.75
N SER A 25 -3.58 -15.20 5.73
CA SER A 25 -2.75 -14.10 5.28
C SER A 25 -2.14 -14.39 3.91
N VAL A 26 -1.79 -13.32 3.16
CA VAL A 26 -1.09 -13.45 1.87
C VAL A 26 0.24 -14.19 2.05
N ALA A 27 1.00 -13.87 3.10
CA ALA A 27 2.29 -14.48 3.38
C ALA A 27 2.19 -15.99 3.64
N ALA A 28 1.18 -16.46 4.39
CA ALA A 28 0.99 -17.88 4.65
C ALA A 28 0.70 -18.65 3.35
N VAL A 29 -0.23 -18.16 2.54
CA VAL A 29 -0.59 -18.78 1.25
C VAL A 29 0.60 -18.78 0.29
N PHE A 30 1.37 -17.70 0.28
CA PHE A 30 2.57 -17.62 -0.55
C PHE A 30 3.66 -18.61 -0.09
N GLN A 31 3.86 -18.76 1.23
CA GLN A 31 4.80 -19.76 1.77
C GLN A 31 4.38 -21.20 1.47
N ASP A 32 3.06 -21.50 1.47
CA ASP A 32 2.55 -22.82 1.06
C ASP A 32 2.91 -23.12 -0.41
N ALA A 33 2.77 -22.11 -1.30
CA ALA A 33 3.18 -22.26 -2.70
C ALA A 33 4.70 -22.41 -2.87
N LEU A 34 5.51 -21.67 -2.07
CA LEU A 34 6.97 -21.86 -2.06
C LEU A 34 7.35 -23.28 -1.63
N GLU A 35 6.73 -23.79 -0.60
CA GLU A 35 6.98 -25.16 -0.10
C GLU A 35 6.62 -26.21 -1.16
N ALA A 36 5.50 -26.05 -1.85
CA ALA A 36 5.09 -26.94 -2.94
C ALA A 36 6.09 -26.95 -4.12
N VAL A 37 6.67 -25.79 -4.45
CA VAL A 37 7.61 -25.66 -5.59
C VAL A 37 9.04 -26.01 -5.23
N LEU A 38 9.50 -25.61 -4.03
CA LEU A 38 10.91 -25.73 -3.62
C LEU A 38 11.20 -26.92 -2.72
N GLY A 39 10.15 -27.57 -2.17
CA GLY A 39 10.29 -28.62 -1.15
C GLY A 39 10.73 -28.07 0.22
N THR A 40 10.81 -26.78 0.39
CA THR A 40 11.17 -26.11 1.64
C THR A 40 10.31 -24.86 1.84
N ARG A 41 10.14 -24.44 3.11
CA ARG A 41 9.36 -23.27 3.50
C ARG A 41 10.28 -22.14 3.96
N PRO A 42 10.87 -21.35 3.05
CA PRO A 42 11.78 -20.29 3.42
C PRO A 42 11.05 -19.15 4.16
N ASP A 43 11.81 -18.46 5.01
CA ASP A 43 11.36 -17.21 5.62
C ASP A 43 11.32 -16.11 4.55
N ILE A 44 10.20 -15.39 4.47
CA ILE A 44 9.98 -14.33 3.50
C ILE A 44 10.06 -12.94 4.14
N LYS A 45 10.68 -12.01 3.45
CA LYS A 45 10.82 -10.61 3.86
C LYS A 45 10.00 -9.71 2.95
N GLY A 46 8.81 -9.29 3.40
CA GLY A 46 7.95 -8.37 2.66
C GLY A 46 8.38 -6.91 2.77
N CYS A 47 8.18 -6.11 1.73
CA CYS A 47 8.54 -4.69 1.69
C CYS A 47 7.68 -3.81 2.61
N SER A 48 6.47 -4.27 2.94
CA SER A 48 5.50 -3.53 3.76
C SER A 48 4.60 -4.48 4.53
N ARG A 49 3.90 -3.95 5.53
CA ARG A 49 2.75 -4.61 6.15
C ARG A 49 1.49 -3.97 5.57
N THR A 50 0.70 -4.74 4.82
CA THR A 50 -0.63 -4.31 4.38
C THR A 50 -1.67 -4.85 5.34
N ASP A 51 -2.67 -4.02 5.65
CA ASP A 51 -3.77 -4.38 6.55
C ASP A 51 -4.77 -5.31 5.88
N ALA A 52 -5.71 -5.86 6.66
CA ALA A 52 -6.80 -6.67 6.14
C ALA A 52 -7.59 -5.91 5.06
N GLY A 53 -7.84 -6.57 3.94
CA GLY A 53 -8.57 -6.01 2.81
C GLY A 53 -7.79 -5.01 1.93
N VAL A 54 -6.51 -4.75 2.21
CA VAL A 54 -5.65 -3.90 1.37
C VAL A 54 -5.05 -4.71 0.24
N HIS A 55 -5.07 -4.15 -0.97
CA HIS A 55 -4.56 -4.78 -2.19
C HIS A 55 -3.11 -4.39 -2.49
N ALA A 56 -2.51 -5.05 -3.47
CA ALA A 56 -1.22 -4.66 -4.02
C ALA A 56 -1.14 -4.94 -5.52
N LEU A 57 -0.59 -3.98 -6.26
CA LEU A 57 -0.27 -4.10 -7.68
C LEU A 57 1.20 -4.45 -7.90
N GLY A 58 2.08 -4.05 -6.98
CA GLY A 58 3.53 -4.23 -7.09
C GLY A 58 4.21 -4.49 -5.75
N PHE A 59 3.68 -5.43 -4.96
CA PHE A 59 4.29 -5.83 -3.68
C PHE A 59 5.64 -6.51 -3.92
N ARG A 60 6.64 -6.17 -3.13
CA ARG A 60 7.96 -6.80 -3.20
C ARG A 60 8.21 -7.66 -1.97
N LEU A 61 8.75 -8.85 -2.20
CA LEU A 61 9.29 -9.69 -1.13
C LEU A 61 10.57 -10.39 -1.57
N ASN A 62 11.44 -10.69 -0.62
CA ASN A 62 12.61 -11.52 -0.89
C ASN A 62 12.68 -12.72 0.06
N PHE A 63 13.36 -13.78 -0.41
CA PHE A 63 13.66 -14.98 0.37
C PHE A 63 14.94 -15.65 -0.13
N HIS A 64 15.56 -16.44 0.74
CA HIS A 64 16.73 -17.25 0.41
C HIS A 64 16.32 -18.68 0.11
N ALA A 65 16.77 -19.22 -1.01
CA ALA A 65 16.58 -20.64 -1.35
C ALA A 65 17.73 -21.17 -2.21
N GLY A 66 17.92 -22.48 -2.10
CA GLY A 66 18.71 -23.28 -3.04
C GLY A 66 17.78 -23.93 -4.05
N THR A 67 17.78 -23.46 -5.29
CA THR A 67 16.94 -24.05 -6.35
C THR A 67 17.70 -24.08 -7.68
N ARG A 68 17.31 -25.03 -8.55
CA ARG A 68 17.77 -25.09 -9.96
C ARG A 68 16.79 -24.41 -10.91
N ILE A 69 15.66 -23.91 -10.42
CA ILE A 69 14.67 -23.19 -11.22
C ILE A 69 15.26 -21.80 -11.55
N PRO A 70 15.40 -21.46 -12.83
CA PRO A 70 15.83 -20.12 -13.23
C PRO A 70 14.87 -19.04 -12.68
N PRO A 71 15.38 -17.87 -12.26
CA PRO A 71 14.55 -16.81 -11.65
C PRO A 71 13.33 -16.44 -12.51
N GLU A 72 13.50 -16.33 -13.83
CA GLU A 72 12.44 -15.99 -14.78
C GLU A 72 11.34 -17.07 -14.92
N LYS A 73 11.60 -18.30 -14.46
CA LYS A 73 10.63 -19.39 -14.43
C LYS A 73 9.90 -19.54 -13.09
N LEU A 74 10.41 -18.91 -12.02
CA LEU A 74 9.75 -18.94 -10.70
C LEU A 74 8.31 -18.42 -10.74
N PRO A 75 7.98 -17.32 -11.45
CA PRO A 75 6.60 -16.86 -11.56
C PRO A 75 5.65 -17.93 -12.12
N LEU A 76 6.04 -18.62 -13.17
CA LEU A 76 5.23 -19.67 -13.78
C LEU A 76 5.03 -20.86 -12.82
N ALA A 77 6.10 -21.28 -12.15
CA ALA A 77 6.04 -22.40 -11.22
C ALA A 77 5.14 -22.07 -10.00
N LEU A 78 5.34 -20.90 -9.39
CA LEU A 78 4.59 -20.48 -8.20
C LEU A 78 3.10 -20.24 -8.51
N ASN A 79 2.80 -19.62 -9.66
CA ASN A 79 1.42 -19.31 -10.06
C ASN A 79 0.55 -20.56 -10.32
N GLN A 80 1.15 -21.75 -10.49
CA GLN A 80 0.41 -23.01 -10.55
C GLN A 80 -0.14 -23.46 -9.19
N HIS A 81 0.49 -22.99 -8.10
CA HIS A 81 0.12 -23.36 -6.72
C HIS A 81 -0.59 -22.21 -5.98
N LEU A 82 -0.59 -21.00 -6.55
CA LEU A 82 -1.25 -19.84 -5.97
C LEU A 82 -2.73 -19.74 -6.39
N PRO A 83 -3.62 -19.31 -5.49
CA PRO A 83 -5.01 -19.04 -5.84
C PRO A 83 -5.11 -17.84 -6.81
N PRO A 84 -6.24 -17.65 -7.52
CA PRO A 84 -6.36 -16.60 -8.56
C PRO A 84 -6.18 -15.17 -8.06
N ASP A 85 -6.34 -14.92 -6.79
CA ASP A 85 -6.24 -13.61 -6.13
C ASP A 85 -4.80 -13.26 -5.67
N ILE A 86 -3.80 -14.13 -5.91
CA ILE A 86 -2.36 -13.83 -5.71
C ILE A 86 -1.59 -14.24 -6.97
N ARG A 87 -0.77 -13.35 -7.52
CA ARG A 87 0.10 -13.63 -8.66
C ARG A 87 1.51 -13.12 -8.46
N VAL A 88 2.47 -13.94 -8.82
CA VAL A 88 3.87 -13.54 -9.02
C VAL A 88 4.02 -13.01 -10.43
N LEU A 89 4.46 -11.77 -10.55
CA LEU A 89 4.61 -11.07 -11.83
C LEU A 89 6.03 -11.20 -12.37
N ALA A 90 7.03 -11.14 -11.48
CA ALA A 90 8.44 -11.21 -11.83
C ALA A 90 9.27 -11.78 -10.68
N ALA A 91 10.44 -12.32 -11.01
CA ALA A 91 11.44 -12.77 -10.05
C ALA A 91 12.85 -12.47 -10.60
N ARG A 92 13.77 -12.11 -9.70
CA ARG A 92 15.19 -11.90 -10.01
C ARG A 92 16.06 -12.25 -8.81
N VAL A 93 17.33 -12.50 -9.06
CA VAL A 93 18.35 -12.62 -8.01
C VAL A 93 18.79 -11.23 -7.56
N VAL A 94 19.02 -11.08 -6.27
CA VAL A 94 19.51 -9.86 -5.63
C VAL A 94 20.69 -10.20 -4.73
N PRO A 95 21.48 -9.20 -4.26
CA PRO A 95 22.57 -9.42 -3.29
C PRO A 95 22.10 -10.21 -2.06
N GLU A 96 22.99 -11.01 -1.49
CA GLU A 96 22.64 -11.90 -0.37
C GLU A 96 22.15 -11.15 0.87
N ASP A 97 22.63 -9.93 1.10
CA ASP A 97 22.24 -9.03 2.19
C ASP A 97 21.00 -8.17 1.90
N PHE A 98 20.47 -8.25 0.68
CA PHE A 98 19.29 -7.46 0.30
C PHE A 98 18.08 -7.83 1.17
N HIS A 99 17.38 -6.80 1.65
CA HIS A 99 16.14 -6.93 2.42
C HIS A 99 15.04 -6.03 1.84
N ALA A 100 13.95 -6.62 1.33
CA ALA A 100 12.89 -5.91 0.61
C ALA A 100 12.27 -4.72 1.39
N ARG A 101 12.27 -4.75 2.72
CA ARG A 101 11.73 -3.65 3.53
C ARG A 101 12.74 -2.52 3.75
N TYR A 102 13.99 -2.87 4.08
CA TYR A 102 14.98 -1.89 4.52
C TYR A 102 15.74 -1.26 3.37
N ALA A 103 15.83 -1.96 2.24
CA ALA A 103 16.42 -1.41 1.01
C ALA A 103 15.44 -0.52 0.23
N ALA A 104 14.16 -0.51 0.56
CA ALA A 104 13.17 0.32 -0.13
C ALA A 104 13.45 1.81 0.09
N HIS A 105 13.54 2.56 -1.01
CA HIS A 105 13.73 4.00 -1.00
C HIS A 105 12.39 4.74 -0.87
N THR A 106 11.47 4.43 -1.77
CA THR A 106 10.11 4.97 -1.74
C THR A 106 9.06 3.89 -1.96
N LYS A 107 7.84 4.19 -1.52
CA LYS A 107 6.64 3.37 -1.77
C LYS A 107 5.53 4.29 -2.22
N THR A 108 4.84 3.88 -3.28
CA THR A 108 3.65 4.59 -3.76
C THR A 108 2.41 3.77 -3.41
N TYR A 109 1.47 4.41 -2.74
CA TYR A 109 0.13 3.90 -2.53
C TYR A 109 -0.87 4.64 -3.40
N LEU A 110 -1.87 3.91 -3.87
CA LEU A 110 -3.01 4.40 -4.61
C LEU A 110 -4.26 4.17 -3.78
N TYR A 111 -5.07 5.21 -3.55
CA TYR A 111 -6.39 5.10 -2.95
C TYR A 111 -7.46 5.46 -3.98
N ARG A 112 -8.44 4.57 -4.18
CA ARG A 112 -9.46 4.68 -5.23
C ARG A 112 -10.84 4.98 -4.65
N ILE A 113 -11.49 5.98 -5.22
CA ILE A 113 -12.82 6.45 -4.82
C ILE A 113 -13.75 6.40 -6.03
N HIS A 114 -14.91 5.79 -5.86
CA HIS A 114 -16.04 5.91 -6.79
C HIS A 114 -16.97 7.03 -6.29
N ASN A 115 -16.91 8.19 -6.95
CA ASN A 115 -17.62 9.40 -6.54
C ASN A 115 -18.96 9.52 -7.29
N HIS A 116 -19.89 8.62 -6.98
CA HIS A 116 -21.20 8.55 -7.60
C HIS A 116 -22.27 8.14 -6.57
N PRO A 117 -23.54 8.62 -6.68
CA PRO A 117 -24.64 8.21 -5.80
C PRO A 117 -24.96 6.71 -5.84
N ILE A 118 -24.74 6.06 -6.98
CA ILE A 118 -25.00 4.63 -7.18
C ILE A 118 -23.66 3.89 -7.25
N ASP A 119 -23.55 2.74 -6.57
CA ASP A 119 -22.36 1.91 -6.58
C ASP A 119 -22.32 1.01 -7.83
N SER A 120 -21.11 0.65 -8.28
CA SER A 120 -20.89 -0.32 -9.35
C SER A 120 -20.68 -1.71 -8.76
N PRO A 121 -21.47 -2.73 -9.14
CA PRO A 121 -21.27 -4.08 -8.63
C PRO A 121 -19.95 -4.72 -9.09
N PHE A 122 -19.33 -4.19 -10.16
CA PHE A 122 -18.07 -4.71 -10.70
C PHE A 122 -16.85 -4.12 -10.00
N ASP A 123 -16.98 -2.90 -9.42
CA ASP A 123 -15.89 -2.15 -8.83
C ASP A 123 -16.00 -2.05 -7.30
N ALA A 124 -17.11 -2.49 -6.74
CA ALA A 124 -17.42 -2.34 -5.32
C ALA A 124 -16.37 -2.92 -4.35
N ALA A 125 -15.57 -3.90 -4.81
CA ALA A 125 -14.48 -4.50 -4.04
C ALA A 125 -13.19 -3.65 -4.05
N TYR A 126 -13.03 -2.73 -5.02
CA TYR A 126 -11.77 -2.03 -5.31
C TYR A 126 -11.85 -0.51 -5.16
N TYR A 127 -13.03 0.00 -4.81
CA TYR A 127 -13.27 1.42 -4.64
C TYR A 127 -14.03 1.70 -3.34
N THR A 128 -13.73 2.84 -2.75
CA THR A 128 -14.59 3.39 -1.69
C THR A 128 -15.62 4.32 -2.32
N ARG A 129 -16.92 4.00 -2.17
CA ARG A 129 -17.98 4.85 -2.69
C ARG A 129 -18.13 6.12 -1.84
N MET A 130 -18.16 7.28 -2.52
CA MET A 130 -18.51 8.59 -1.98
C MET A 130 -19.70 9.14 -2.75
N PRO A 131 -20.93 9.12 -2.17
CA PRO A 131 -22.15 9.42 -2.93
C PRO A 131 -22.35 10.91 -3.23
N LYS A 132 -21.71 11.80 -2.45
CA LYS A 132 -21.78 13.25 -2.65
C LYS A 132 -20.58 13.68 -3.48
N HIS A 133 -20.80 14.66 -4.36
CA HIS A 133 -19.73 15.22 -5.19
C HIS A 133 -18.56 15.70 -4.32
N LEU A 134 -17.36 15.39 -4.78
CA LEU A 134 -16.09 15.86 -4.22
C LEU A 134 -15.42 16.80 -5.24
N ASP A 135 -14.92 17.92 -4.77
CA ASP A 135 -14.16 18.86 -5.59
C ASP A 135 -12.68 18.43 -5.62
N GLU A 136 -12.25 17.85 -6.73
CA GLU A 136 -10.89 17.35 -6.92
C GLU A 136 -9.83 18.45 -6.97
N VAL A 137 -10.22 19.67 -7.38
CA VAL A 137 -9.28 20.82 -7.40
C VAL A 137 -8.92 21.22 -5.97
N ARG A 138 -9.91 21.26 -5.09
CA ARG A 138 -9.69 21.52 -3.66
C ARG A 138 -8.92 20.37 -3.00
N MET A 139 -9.24 19.11 -3.35
CA MET A 139 -8.50 17.94 -2.88
C MET A 139 -7.04 18.02 -3.31
N GLN A 140 -6.75 18.38 -4.57
CA GLN A 140 -5.38 18.54 -5.07
C GLN A 140 -4.62 19.66 -4.34
N ALA A 141 -5.28 20.80 -4.07
CA ALA A 141 -4.67 21.88 -3.31
C ALA A 141 -4.28 21.44 -1.88
N ALA A 142 -5.13 20.64 -1.23
CA ALA A 142 -4.84 20.05 0.07
C ALA A 142 -3.76 18.95 0.00
N ALA A 143 -3.73 18.14 -1.07
CA ALA A 143 -2.73 17.10 -1.27
C ALA A 143 -1.32 17.66 -1.29
N GLN A 144 -1.12 18.81 -1.90
CA GLN A 144 0.18 19.50 -1.93
C GLN A 144 0.68 19.96 -0.55
N GLN A 145 -0.23 20.18 0.41
CA GLN A 145 0.15 20.56 1.78
C GLN A 145 0.72 19.39 2.60
N PHE A 146 0.56 18.15 2.13
CA PHE A 146 1.18 16.98 2.76
C PHE A 146 2.58 16.69 2.25
N VAL A 147 2.98 17.27 1.11
CA VAL A 147 4.32 17.06 0.53
C VAL A 147 5.39 17.72 1.40
N GLY A 148 6.45 17.00 1.67
CA GLY A 148 7.53 17.40 2.54
C GLY A 148 7.75 16.47 3.73
N THR A 149 8.65 16.86 4.62
CA THR A 149 8.95 16.13 5.86
C THR A 149 8.14 16.71 7.00
N HIS A 150 7.25 15.91 7.59
CA HIS A 150 6.34 16.34 8.66
C HIS A 150 6.21 15.25 9.73
N ASP A 151 5.78 15.66 10.92
CA ASP A 151 5.23 14.72 11.89
C ASP A 151 3.80 14.34 11.48
N PHE A 152 3.60 13.07 11.10
CA PHE A 152 2.30 12.56 10.66
C PHE A 152 1.50 11.89 11.79
N LEU A 153 1.78 12.20 13.07
CA LEU A 153 1.04 11.62 14.20
C LEU A 153 -0.47 11.86 14.08
N ALA A 154 -0.91 13.04 13.61
CA ALA A 154 -2.32 13.33 13.34
C ALA A 154 -2.97 12.39 12.30
N LEU A 155 -2.17 11.78 11.42
CA LEU A 155 -2.63 10.80 10.43
C LEU A 155 -2.31 9.35 10.83
N CYS A 156 -2.05 9.09 12.11
CA CYS A 156 -1.75 7.76 12.63
C CYS A 156 -2.90 7.21 13.46
N ALA A 157 -3.32 5.98 13.16
CA ALA A 157 -4.34 5.33 13.98
C ALA A 157 -3.77 4.87 15.34
N ALA A 158 -4.66 4.75 16.33
CA ALA A 158 -4.32 4.22 17.64
C ALA A 158 -3.73 2.80 17.54
N GLY A 159 -2.82 2.45 18.45
CA GLY A 159 -2.15 1.14 18.46
C GLY A 159 -0.94 1.04 17.56
N SER A 160 -0.49 2.14 16.94
CA SER A 160 0.74 2.18 16.15
C SER A 160 1.97 2.01 17.05
N SER A 161 2.83 1.01 16.74
CA SER A 161 4.12 0.86 17.40
C SER A 161 5.07 2.03 17.13
N ALA A 162 5.03 2.62 15.94
CA ALA A 162 5.82 3.79 15.60
C ALA A 162 5.43 5.00 16.47
N ALA A 163 4.12 5.25 16.63
CA ALA A 163 3.63 6.32 17.51
C ALA A 163 4.02 6.10 18.96
N ALA A 164 3.98 4.85 19.45
CA ALA A 164 4.39 4.52 20.82
C ALA A 164 5.88 4.79 21.10
N HIS A 165 6.73 4.78 20.07
CA HIS A 165 8.17 5.06 20.15
C HIS A 165 8.54 6.49 19.70
N GLY A 166 7.55 7.34 19.35
CA GLY A 166 7.80 8.70 18.86
C GLY A 166 8.39 8.77 17.44
N ASP A 167 8.37 7.66 16.68
CA ASP A 167 8.87 7.59 15.30
C ASP A 167 7.72 7.89 14.31
N THR A 168 7.28 9.16 14.26
CA THR A 168 6.12 9.59 13.47
C THR A 168 6.45 10.53 12.31
N VAL A 169 7.71 10.95 12.20
CA VAL A 169 8.18 11.79 11.10
C VAL A 169 8.37 10.97 9.83
N ARG A 170 7.78 11.42 8.72
CA ARG A 170 7.90 10.80 7.38
C ARG A 170 8.08 11.89 6.33
N THR A 171 8.59 11.50 5.18
CA THR A 171 8.74 12.39 4.03
C THR A 171 7.83 11.91 2.90
N ILE A 172 6.78 12.68 2.60
CA ILE A 172 5.99 12.51 1.39
C ILE A 172 6.69 13.28 0.27
N THR A 173 7.13 12.56 -0.77
CA THR A 173 7.80 13.16 -1.93
C THR A 173 6.82 13.60 -3.00
N ASP A 174 5.64 12.98 -3.03
CA ASP A 174 4.60 13.27 -4.01
C ASP A 174 3.21 12.89 -3.49
N CYS A 175 2.21 13.73 -3.80
CA CYS A 175 0.82 13.46 -3.47
C CYS A 175 -0.10 14.14 -4.49
N HIS A 176 -0.80 13.34 -5.28
CA HIS A 176 -1.74 13.86 -6.26
C HIS A 176 -3.10 13.22 -6.30
N VAL A 177 -4.08 14.03 -6.75
CA VAL A 177 -5.47 13.66 -6.95
C VAL A 177 -5.80 13.78 -8.43
N THR A 178 -6.30 12.71 -9.02
CA THR A 178 -6.71 12.68 -10.43
C THR A 178 -8.15 12.19 -10.53
N ARG A 179 -9.00 12.95 -11.26
CA ARG A 179 -10.37 12.51 -11.57
C ARG A 179 -10.46 12.01 -13.01
N ARG A 180 -11.14 10.86 -13.20
CA ARG A 180 -11.52 10.29 -14.49
C ARG A 180 -13.00 9.89 -14.45
N GLY A 181 -13.88 10.78 -14.89
CA GLY A 181 -15.32 10.57 -14.76
C GLY A 181 -15.74 10.52 -13.29
N ASP A 182 -16.34 9.40 -12.89
CA ASP A 182 -16.78 9.17 -11.51
C ASP A 182 -15.68 8.59 -10.61
N GLU A 183 -14.50 8.34 -11.14
CA GLU A 183 -13.38 7.81 -10.38
C GLU A 183 -12.43 8.92 -9.96
N ILE A 184 -12.00 8.87 -8.69
CA ILE A 184 -10.94 9.71 -8.13
C ILE A 184 -9.85 8.79 -7.60
N ASP A 185 -8.64 8.97 -8.13
CA ASP A 185 -7.42 8.32 -7.67
C ASP A 185 -6.60 9.31 -6.84
N ILE A 186 -6.17 8.89 -5.66
CA ILE A 186 -5.22 9.61 -4.79
C ILE A 186 -3.95 8.78 -4.73
N GLU A 187 -2.86 9.30 -5.30
CA GLU A 187 -1.54 8.66 -5.25
C GLU A 187 -0.64 9.39 -4.24
N VAL A 188 0.03 8.61 -3.39
CA VAL A 188 0.93 9.13 -2.36
C VAL A 188 2.23 8.35 -2.41
N THR A 189 3.35 9.05 -2.59
CA THR A 189 4.71 8.49 -2.57
C THR A 189 5.48 9.02 -1.36
N ALA A 190 6.04 8.11 -0.55
CA ALA A 190 6.77 8.47 0.65
C ALA A 190 7.89 7.46 0.97
N ASP A 191 8.82 7.86 1.84
CA ASP A 191 9.87 6.99 2.41
C ASP A 191 9.30 5.90 3.34
N GLY A 192 8.15 6.17 3.97
CA GLY A 192 7.47 5.27 4.89
C GLY A 192 6.07 5.75 5.26
N TYR A 193 5.31 4.88 5.90
CA TYR A 193 3.94 5.18 6.33
C TYR A 193 3.69 4.69 7.74
N LEU A 194 2.88 5.45 8.48
CA LEU A 194 2.34 5.06 9.77
C LEU A 194 1.09 4.19 9.60
N TYR A 195 0.65 3.59 10.68
CA TYR A 195 -0.54 2.75 10.68
C TYR A 195 -1.78 3.52 10.21
N ASN A 196 -2.44 3.03 9.16
CA ASN A 196 -3.59 3.64 8.47
C ASN A 196 -3.33 5.04 7.84
N MET A 197 -2.11 5.52 7.76
CA MET A 197 -1.78 6.89 7.35
C MET A 197 -2.41 7.27 6.01
N VAL A 198 -2.26 6.47 4.95
CA VAL A 198 -2.82 6.78 3.63
C VAL A 198 -4.34 6.80 3.65
N ARG A 199 -4.99 5.92 4.41
CA ARG A 199 -6.46 5.87 4.53
C ARG A 199 -7.01 7.09 5.27
N ILE A 200 -6.29 7.61 6.26
CA ILE A 200 -6.65 8.83 6.99
C ILE A 200 -6.37 10.05 6.11
N LEU A 201 -5.25 10.08 5.39
CA LEU A 201 -4.92 11.13 4.42
C LEU A 201 -6.04 11.23 3.36
N ALA A 202 -6.42 10.11 2.75
CA ALA A 202 -7.51 10.06 1.78
C ALA A 202 -8.84 10.55 2.37
N GLY A 203 -9.15 10.17 3.62
CA GLY A 203 -10.31 10.67 4.34
C GLY A 203 -10.28 12.17 4.58
N THR A 204 -9.12 12.70 4.92
CA THR A 204 -8.92 14.15 5.11
C THR A 204 -9.11 14.91 3.79
N LEU A 205 -8.57 14.39 2.69
CA LEU A 205 -8.81 14.95 1.35
C LEU A 205 -10.29 14.90 0.96
N CYS A 206 -11.03 13.85 1.33
CA CYS A 206 -12.47 13.78 1.10
C CYS A 206 -13.24 14.83 1.92
N GLU A 207 -12.82 15.15 3.14
CA GLU A 207 -13.43 16.25 3.93
C GLU A 207 -13.21 17.59 3.25
N VAL A 208 -12.03 17.82 2.67
CA VAL A 208 -11.73 19.02 1.88
C VAL A 208 -12.56 19.05 0.60
N GLY A 209 -12.61 17.97 -0.18
CA GLY A 209 -13.40 17.87 -1.41
C GLY A 209 -14.90 18.07 -1.19
N ALA A 210 -15.41 17.65 -0.03
CA ALA A 210 -16.79 17.86 0.38
C ALA A 210 -17.09 19.27 0.96
N GLY A 211 -16.06 20.14 1.04
CA GLY A 211 -16.20 21.51 1.55
C GLY A 211 -16.33 21.63 3.08
N ARG A 212 -16.10 20.53 3.83
CA ARG A 212 -16.14 20.52 5.30
C ARG A 212 -14.82 20.97 5.95
N MET A 213 -13.75 20.95 5.17
CA MET A 213 -12.42 21.40 5.58
C MET A 213 -11.80 22.28 4.48
N GLN A 214 -10.93 23.20 4.87
CA GLN A 214 -10.20 24.04 3.90
C GLN A 214 -8.80 23.47 3.68
N PRO A 215 -8.23 23.56 2.45
CA PRO A 215 -6.86 23.11 2.18
C PRO A 215 -5.81 23.71 3.12
N GLU A 216 -5.98 24.98 3.50
CA GLU A 216 -5.06 25.75 4.35
C GLU A 216 -5.04 25.27 5.82
N GLN A 217 -5.97 24.42 6.22
CA GLN A 217 -5.99 23.84 7.57
C GLN A 217 -5.00 22.68 7.73
N ILE A 218 -4.56 22.05 6.62
CA ILE A 218 -3.69 20.85 6.66
C ILE A 218 -2.38 21.10 7.43
N PRO A 219 -1.63 22.21 7.21
CA PRO A 219 -0.41 22.47 7.99
C PRO A 219 -0.69 22.58 9.50
N GLY A 220 -1.81 23.18 9.88
CA GLY A 220 -2.22 23.28 11.29
C GLY A 220 -2.55 21.91 11.91
N ILE A 221 -3.20 21.03 11.14
CA ILE A 221 -3.50 19.64 11.57
C ILE A 221 -2.21 18.85 11.80
N LEU A 222 -1.24 18.96 10.88
CA LEU A 222 0.05 18.28 11.01
C LEU A 222 0.82 18.83 12.23
N ALA A 223 0.93 20.14 12.37
CA ALA A 223 1.62 20.77 13.49
C ALA A 223 0.97 20.49 14.85
N GLY A 224 -0.35 20.33 14.88
CA GLY A 224 -1.12 20.03 16.10
C GLY A 224 -1.00 18.59 16.58
N CYS A 225 -0.56 17.65 15.73
CA CYS A 225 -0.41 16.22 16.03
C CYS A 225 -1.66 15.57 16.64
N ASP A 226 -2.85 16.15 16.42
CA ASP A 226 -4.13 15.68 16.96
C ASP A 226 -4.92 14.89 15.92
N ARG A 227 -5.06 13.58 16.14
CA ARG A 227 -5.82 12.67 15.27
C ARG A 227 -7.28 13.10 15.07
N SER A 228 -7.88 13.76 16.06
CA SER A 228 -9.29 14.18 16.01
C SER A 228 -9.55 15.29 14.99
N GLN A 229 -8.52 16.04 14.62
CA GLN A 229 -8.59 17.12 13.61
C GLN A 229 -8.48 16.60 12.17
N ALA A 230 -7.95 15.40 11.97
CA ALA A 230 -7.88 14.78 10.65
C ALA A 230 -9.18 14.07 10.27
N GLY A 231 -9.34 13.78 8.99
CA GLY A 231 -10.51 13.08 8.45
C GLY A 231 -10.64 11.62 8.92
N PRO A 232 -11.73 10.95 8.57
CA PRO A 232 -11.98 9.58 8.95
C PRO A 232 -10.99 8.61 8.29
N THR A 233 -10.77 7.45 8.93
CA THR A 233 -10.04 6.34 8.29
C THR A 233 -10.96 5.68 7.26
N LEU A 234 -10.65 5.83 5.97
CA LEU A 234 -11.45 5.24 4.91
C LEU A 234 -11.28 3.70 4.84
N PRO A 235 -12.23 2.97 4.21
CA PRO A 235 -12.17 1.52 4.05
C PRO A 235 -10.88 1.03 3.39
N ALA A 236 -10.43 -0.18 3.75
CA ALA A 236 -9.22 -0.79 3.20
C ALA A 236 -9.34 -1.12 1.71
N LYS A 237 -10.54 -1.48 1.24
CA LYS A 237 -10.81 -1.93 -0.13
C LYS A 237 -10.48 -0.92 -1.24
N GLY A 238 -10.33 0.36 -0.91
CA GLY A 238 -9.86 1.38 -1.86
C GLY A 238 -8.33 1.50 -1.92
N LEU A 239 -7.59 0.85 -1.02
CA LEU A 239 -6.15 1.03 -0.87
C LEU A 239 -5.34 -0.06 -1.59
N PHE A 240 -4.37 0.38 -2.39
CA PHE A 240 -3.43 -0.47 -3.12
C PHE A 240 -1.99 -0.02 -2.86
N LEU A 241 -1.11 -0.96 -2.51
CA LEU A 241 0.33 -0.73 -2.67
C LEU A 241 0.65 -0.80 -4.18
N LYS A 242 0.89 0.36 -4.80
CA LYS A 242 1.10 0.48 -6.25
C LYS A 242 2.47 -0.01 -6.67
N CYS A 243 3.52 0.54 -6.08
CA CYS A 243 4.89 0.14 -6.36
C CYS A 243 5.84 0.43 -5.19
N VAL A 244 7.04 -0.16 -5.27
CA VAL A 244 8.15 0.04 -4.32
C VAL A 244 9.41 0.23 -5.12
N GLU A 245 10.13 1.33 -4.87
CA GLU A 245 11.37 1.66 -5.56
C GLU A 245 12.59 1.34 -4.69
N TYR A 246 13.67 0.94 -5.36
CA TYR A 246 14.96 0.64 -4.76
C TYR A 246 16.06 1.41 -5.51
N PRO A 247 17.05 2.04 -4.82
CA PRO A 247 18.00 2.99 -5.42
C PRO A 247 18.78 2.43 -6.63
N ASP A 248 19.14 1.16 -6.58
CA ASP A 248 20.02 0.52 -7.56
C ASP A 248 19.28 -0.36 -8.58
N MET A 249 17.97 -0.25 -8.64
CA MET A 249 17.14 -1.14 -9.45
C MET A 249 16.27 -0.33 -10.43
N LYS A 250 16.83 0.04 -11.60
CA LYS A 250 16.02 0.59 -12.69
C LYS A 250 15.00 -0.48 -13.12
N GLU A 251 13.73 -0.19 -13.00
CA GLU A 251 12.69 -1.01 -13.60
C GLU A 251 12.74 -0.78 -15.12
N ASN A 252 13.05 -1.83 -15.88
CA ASN A 252 12.76 -1.84 -17.30
C ASN A 252 11.25 -1.93 -17.45
N HIS A 253 10.60 -0.78 -17.62
CA HIS A 253 9.22 -0.72 -18.08
C HIS A 253 9.21 -1.15 -19.55
N SER A 254 8.89 -2.42 -19.79
CA SER A 254 8.59 -2.96 -21.13
C SER A 254 7.10 -3.09 -21.27
#